data_ff97e745376b044f04615554ba7f13de
#
_entry.id   ff97e745376b044f04615554ba7f13de
#
_cell.length_a   1.000
_cell.length_b   1.000
_cell.length_c   1.000
_cell.angle_alpha   90.00
_cell.angle_beta   90.00
_cell.angle_gamma   90.00
#
_symmetry.space_group_name_H-M   'P 1'
#
loop_
_entity.id
_entity.type
_entity.pdbx_description
1 polymer ?
#
loop_
_entity_poly.entity_id
_entity_poly.type
_entity_poly.pdbx_seq_one_letter_code
_entity_poly.pdbx_strand_id
1 'polypeptide(L)'
;NTATVYLLGSVHFMRKDIYPLDSKIEDAFKKSNILVVEANINDAAKADIQRLMANAYYPGSDTLDRHVSRETYDLIKKETERLGIPIQMINKQKTWIISLTLSSLELLKLGFTPADGIDMHFLSRAGGKRIIELESVDYQIRLLSSFSDREQELFLLYTLKDIKTIRQEMEQLLHTWKSGDTKGMELLISKGNSGDAQLAPIYEKLIYERNRRMISRIEEFLRTGETYFVVVGAAHLIGDRGIVRALMDKGYSVEQN
;
A
#
# COMPACT_ATOMS: atom_id res chain seq x y z
N ASN A 1 -15.54 -8.81 -29.05
CA ASN A 1 -14.45 -7.98 -28.52
C ASN A 1 -14.09 -8.54 -27.14
N THR A 2 -12.88 -9.05 -27.01
CA THR A 2 -12.31 -9.43 -25.70
C THR A 2 -11.76 -8.16 -25.05
N ALA A 3 -12.19 -7.89 -23.82
CA ALA A 3 -11.61 -6.82 -23.02
C ALA A 3 -10.15 -7.13 -22.72
N THR A 4 -9.32 -6.10 -22.64
CA THR A 4 -7.94 -6.21 -22.18
C THR A 4 -7.79 -5.47 -20.85
N VAL A 5 -7.25 -6.16 -19.85
CA VAL A 5 -6.95 -5.59 -18.57
C VAL A 5 -5.44 -5.69 -18.32
N TYR A 6 -4.75 -4.57 -18.33
CA TYR A 6 -3.35 -4.49 -17.91
C TYR A 6 -3.30 -4.32 -16.40
N LEU A 7 -2.53 -5.16 -15.72
CA LEU A 7 -2.33 -5.11 -14.28
C LEU A 7 -0.90 -4.63 -13.98
N LEU A 8 -0.75 -3.56 -13.23
CA LEU A 8 0.53 -3.04 -12.79
C LEU A 8 0.60 -3.03 -11.26
N GLY A 9 1.64 -3.68 -10.73
CA GLY A 9 1.96 -3.61 -9.31
C GLY A 9 2.59 -2.27 -8.97
N SER A 10 1.95 -1.48 -8.11
CA SER A 10 2.47 -0.18 -7.68
C SER A 10 3.30 -0.28 -6.41
N VAL A 11 4.11 0.74 -6.21
CA VAL A 11 4.81 1.05 -4.97
C VAL A 11 4.56 2.52 -4.67
N HIS A 12 4.00 2.80 -3.48
CA HIS A 12 3.52 4.14 -3.12
C HIS A 12 4.63 5.17 -2.91
N PHE A 13 5.82 4.72 -2.53
CA PHE A 13 7.00 5.56 -2.36
C PHE A 13 8.08 5.13 -3.32
N MET A 14 8.48 6.02 -4.21
CA MET A 14 9.55 5.76 -5.18
C MET A 14 10.55 6.91 -5.23
N ARG A 15 11.63 6.70 -5.98
CA ARG A 15 12.62 7.72 -6.31
C ARG A 15 12.51 8.12 -7.78
N LYS A 16 12.91 9.33 -8.06
CA LYS A 16 12.86 9.93 -9.40
C LYS A 16 13.69 9.18 -10.45
N ASP A 17 14.73 8.46 -10.01
CA ASP A 17 15.66 7.73 -10.88
C ASP A 17 15.07 6.43 -11.46
N ILE A 18 13.84 6.05 -11.06
CA ILE A 18 13.11 4.96 -11.69
C ILE A 18 12.56 5.33 -13.06
N TYR A 19 12.37 6.61 -13.30
CA TYR A 19 11.80 7.14 -14.54
C TYR A 19 12.87 7.45 -15.60
N PRO A 20 12.57 7.28 -16.92
CA PRO A 20 11.28 6.82 -17.45
C PRO A 20 11.01 5.34 -17.16
N LEU A 21 9.73 4.97 -17.05
CA LEU A 21 9.34 3.57 -16.94
C LEU A 21 9.59 2.82 -18.25
N ASP A 22 9.56 1.48 -18.18
CA ASP A 22 9.65 0.64 -19.38
C ASP A 22 8.56 1.01 -20.40
N SER A 23 8.95 0.99 -21.67
CA SER A 23 8.06 1.37 -22.78
C SER A 23 6.80 0.52 -22.85
N LYS A 24 6.86 -0.75 -22.47
CA LYS A 24 5.71 -1.66 -22.43
C LYS A 24 4.64 -1.18 -21.43
N ILE A 25 5.07 -0.70 -20.27
CA ILE A 25 4.17 -0.11 -19.25
C ILE A 25 3.53 1.16 -19.79
N GLU A 26 4.34 2.06 -20.37
CA GLU A 26 3.85 3.31 -20.95
C GLU A 26 2.89 3.08 -22.12
N ASP A 27 3.16 2.10 -22.96
CA ASP A 27 2.30 1.74 -24.10
C ASP A 27 0.99 1.10 -23.64
N ALA A 28 1.02 0.23 -22.61
CA ALA A 28 -0.19 -0.32 -22.01
C ALA A 28 -1.08 0.79 -21.45
N PHE A 29 -0.49 1.75 -20.74
CA PHE A 29 -1.22 2.92 -20.23
C PHE A 29 -1.82 3.76 -21.37
N LYS A 30 -1.05 4.08 -22.43
CA LYS A 30 -1.54 4.84 -23.58
C LYS A 30 -2.70 4.16 -24.29
N LYS A 31 -2.63 2.83 -24.47
CA LYS A 31 -3.67 2.02 -25.14
C LYS A 31 -4.96 1.90 -24.32
N SER A 32 -4.91 2.17 -23.02
CA SER A 32 -6.06 2.02 -22.15
C SER A 32 -6.95 3.25 -22.15
N ASN A 33 -8.26 3.04 -22.15
CA ASN A 33 -9.25 4.11 -22.09
C ASN A 33 -9.56 4.51 -20.64
N ILE A 34 -9.34 3.58 -19.72
CA ILE A 34 -9.74 3.68 -18.33
C ILE A 34 -8.52 3.40 -17.45
N LEU A 35 -8.25 4.33 -16.53
CA LEU A 35 -7.32 4.11 -15.43
C LEU A 35 -8.10 3.61 -14.21
N VAL A 36 -7.67 2.49 -13.66
CA VAL A 36 -8.23 1.94 -12.43
C VAL A 36 -7.16 2.01 -11.34
N VAL A 37 -7.50 2.54 -10.19
CA VAL A 37 -6.60 2.67 -9.02
C VAL A 37 -7.25 2.07 -7.78
N GLU A 38 -6.46 1.79 -6.75
CA GLU A 38 -7.05 1.39 -5.47
C GLU A 38 -7.95 2.51 -4.93
N ALA A 39 -7.40 3.71 -4.77
CA ALA A 39 -8.11 4.89 -4.32
C ALA A 39 -7.54 6.13 -5.02
N ASN A 40 -8.39 7.10 -5.35
CA ASN A 40 -7.97 8.35 -5.98
C ASN A 40 -7.63 9.39 -4.91
N ILE A 41 -6.37 9.40 -4.50
CA ILE A 41 -5.88 10.33 -3.47
C ILE A 41 -5.91 11.81 -3.90
N ASN A 42 -6.00 12.11 -5.19
CA ASN A 42 -6.14 13.50 -5.68
C ASN A 42 -7.55 14.07 -5.42
N ASP A 43 -8.56 13.19 -5.35
CA ASP A 43 -9.95 13.56 -5.09
C ASP A 43 -10.33 13.37 -3.60
N ALA A 44 -9.34 13.07 -2.73
CA ALA A 44 -9.58 13.01 -1.29
C ALA A 44 -10.19 14.33 -0.81
N ALA A 45 -11.49 14.34 -0.60
CA ALA A 45 -12.22 15.52 -0.19
C ALA A 45 -11.77 16.01 1.19
N LYS A 46 -11.93 17.31 1.48
CA LYS A 46 -11.66 17.85 2.83
C LYS A 46 -12.36 17.06 3.94
N ALA A 47 -13.53 16.47 3.64
CA ALA A 47 -14.26 15.59 4.55
C ALA A 47 -13.48 14.32 4.90
N ASP A 48 -12.71 13.76 3.96
CA ASP A 48 -11.91 12.56 4.20
C ASP A 48 -10.72 12.85 5.09
N ILE A 49 -10.11 14.02 4.95
CA ILE A 49 -9.04 14.49 5.84
C ILE A 49 -9.57 14.68 7.26
N GLN A 50 -10.76 15.24 7.44
CA GLN A 50 -11.39 15.37 8.76
C GLN A 50 -11.68 14.00 9.39
N ARG A 51 -12.17 13.05 8.61
CA ARG A 51 -12.40 11.66 9.07
C ARG A 51 -11.09 10.95 9.39
N LEU A 52 -10.06 11.15 8.56
CA LEU A 52 -8.72 10.65 8.85
C LEU A 52 -8.26 11.14 10.22
N MET A 53 -8.32 12.43 10.45
CA MET A 53 -7.91 13.03 11.73
C MET A 53 -8.73 12.48 12.90
N ALA A 54 -10.06 12.38 12.77
CA ALA A 54 -10.92 11.80 13.80
C ALA A 54 -10.58 10.34 14.12
N ASN A 55 -10.19 9.55 13.12
CA ASN A 55 -9.83 8.15 13.29
C ASN A 55 -8.38 7.92 13.71
N ALA A 56 -7.51 8.89 13.49
CA ALA A 56 -6.07 8.80 13.79
C ALA A 56 -5.72 9.10 15.26
N TYR A 57 -6.65 9.70 16.00
CA TYR A 57 -6.39 10.16 17.37
C TYR A 57 -7.28 9.46 18.39
N TYR A 58 -6.74 9.27 19.60
CA TYR A 58 -7.52 8.82 20.76
C TYR A 58 -8.43 9.95 21.26
N PRO A 59 -9.69 9.63 21.61
CA PRO A 59 -10.65 10.65 22.08
C PRO A 59 -10.39 11.11 23.51
N GLY A 60 -10.91 12.27 23.86
CA GLY A 60 -10.91 12.80 25.23
C GLY A 60 -9.51 12.87 25.88
N SER A 61 -9.35 12.29 27.04
CA SER A 61 -8.08 12.21 27.78
C SER A 61 -7.28 10.94 27.51
N ASP A 62 -7.73 10.09 26.59
CA ASP A 62 -7.09 8.84 26.28
C ASP A 62 -5.76 9.04 25.54
N THR A 63 -4.79 8.15 25.74
CA THR A 63 -3.40 8.32 25.28
C THR A 63 -2.78 6.97 24.90
N LEU A 64 -1.77 7.04 24.04
CA LEU A 64 -1.03 5.91 23.46
C LEU A 64 -0.57 4.87 24.50
N ASP A 65 -0.07 5.32 25.65
CA ASP A 65 0.43 4.46 26.72
C ASP A 65 -0.62 3.52 27.34
N ARG A 66 -1.90 3.77 27.08
CA ARG A 66 -3.02 2.90 27.51
C ARG A 66 -3.35 1.80 26.50
N HIS A 67 -2.86 1.92 25.27
CA HIS A 67 -3.20 1.02 24.15
C HIS A 67 -2.04 0.15 23.68
N VAL A 68 -0.87 0.32 24.28
CA VAL A 68 0.32 -0.47 23.99
C VAL A 68 0.98 -0.95 25.30
N SER A 69 1.77 -2.01 25.21
CA SER A 69 2.61 -2.44 26.32
C SER A 69 3.64 -1.37 26.67
N ARG A 70 4.13 -1.39 27.91
CA ARG A 70 5.19 -0.48 28.34
C ARG A 70 6.44 -0.60 27.48
N GLU A 71 6.80 -1.82 27.11
CA GLU A 71 7.95 -2.11 26.25
C GLU A 71 7.78 -1.44 24.87
N THR A 72 6.60 -1.56 24.29
CA THR A 72 6.29 -0.91 22.99
C THR A 72 6.33 0.61 23.13
N TYR A 73 5.78 1.17 24.21
CA TYR A 73 5.82 2.63 24.45
C TYR A 73 7.26 3.15 24.56
N ASP A 74 8.13 2.43 25.29
CA ASP A 74 9.54 2.80 25.44
C ASP A 74 10.29 2.71 24.10
N LEU A 75 9.97 1.74 23.25
CA LEU A 75 10.50 1.64 21.88
C LEU A 75 10.07 2.80 21.00
N ILE A 76 8.79 3.18 21.04
CA ILE A 76 8.27 4.35 20.31
C ILE A 76 8.99 5.61 20.76
N LYS A 77 9.10 5.80 22.06
CA LYS A 77 9.78 6.97 22.65
C LYS A 77 11.23 7.06 22.14
N LYS A 78 11.98 5.98 22.22
CA LYS A 78 13.35 5.93 21.71
C LYS A 78 13.45 6.26 20.21
N GLU A 79 12.53 5.75 19.42
CA GLU A 79 12.54 5.96 17.99
C GLU A 79 12.15 7.40 17.62
N THR A 80 11.15 7.96 18.29
CA THR A 80 10.76 9.36 18.08
C THR A 80 11.82 10.35 18.56
N GLU A 81 12.51 10.06 19.68
CA GLU A 81 13.67 10.82 20.12
C GLU A 81 14.80 10.82 19.08
N ARG A 82 15.10 9.66 18.47
CA ARG A 82 16.07 9.54 17.35
C ARG A 82 15.69 10.41 16.16
N LEU A 83 14.40 10.59 15.93
CA LEU A 83 13.85 11.43 14.85
C LEU A 83 13.73 12.92 15.25
N GLY A 84 14.02 13.28 16.50
CA GLY A 84 13.83 14.65 17.01
C GLY A 84 12.36 15.00 17.26
N ILE A 85 11.49 14.01 17.42
CA ILE A 85 10.05 14.20 17.66
C ILE A 85 9.75 13.97 19.13
N PRO A 86 9.34 14.98 19.91
CA PRO A 86 8.92 14.78 21.28
C PRO A 86 7.72 13.84 21.37
N ILE A 87 7.76 12.86 22.28
CA ILE A 87 6.69 11.87 22.45
C ILE A 87 5.32 12.52 22.68
N GLN A 88 5.28 13.69 23.31
CA GLN A 88 4.06 14.46 23.57
C GLN A 88 3.30 14.84 22.29
N MET A 89 4.02 15.00 21.16
CA MET A 89 3.40 15.34 19.88
C MET A 89 2.62 14.17 19.27
N ILE A 90 2.96 12.94 19.62
CA ILE A 90 2.32 11.74 19.08
C ILE A 90 1.50 10.95 20.11
N ASN A 91 1.54 11.35 21.39
CA ASN A 91 0.90 10.59 22.48
C ASN A 91 -0.63 10.50 22.38
N LYS A 92 -1.24 11.30 21.51
CA LYS A 92 -2.67 11.24 21.18
C LYS A 92 -2.96 10.44 19.91
N GLN A 93 -1.93 10.05 19.17
CA GLN A 93 -2.07 9.33 17.92
C GLN A 93 -2.23 7.83 18.17
N LYS A 94 -3.11 7.20 17.38
CA LYS A 94 -3.23 5.75 17.37
C LYS A 94 -1.99 5.11 16.71
N THR A 95 -1.69 3.89 17.08
CA THR A 95 -0.47 3.21 16.65
C THR A 95 -0.36 3.03 15.14
N TRP A 96 -1.48 2.81 14.43
CA TRP A 96 -1.45 2.66 12.98
C TRP A 96 -0.96 3.93 12.26
N ILE A 97 -1.37 5.13 12.72
CA ILE A 97 -0.90 6.37 12.09
C ILE A 97 0.56 6.66 12.47
N ILE A 98 0.98 6.28 13.68
CA ILE A 98 2.39 6.36 14.09
C ILE A 98 3.24 5.47 13.18
N SER A 99 2.83 4.24 12.91
CA SER A 99 3.51 3.32 11.98
C SER A 99 3.70 3.94 10.61
N LEU A 100 2.64 4.47 10.01
CA LEU A 100 2.70 5.12 8.69
C LEU A 100 3.61 6.35 8.71
N THR A 101 3.54 7.15 9.78
CA THR A 101 4.35 8.36 9.93
C THR A 101 5.84 8.01 10.02
N LEU A 102 6.22 7.07 10.88
CA LEU A 102 7.62 6.67 11.06
C LEU A 102 8.20 6.08 9.77
N SER A 103 7.47 5.18 9.11
CA SER A 103 7.88 4.62 7.81
C SER A 103 8.06 5.71 6.77
N SER A 104 7.09 6.62 6.65
CA SER A 104 7.16 7.72 5.68
C SER A 104 8.36 8.63 5.92
N LEU A 105 8.65 8.99 7.17
CA LEU A 105 9.80 9.84 7.51
C LEU A 105 11.14 9.16 7.15
N GLU A 106 11.28 7.87 7.39
CA GLU A 106 12.49 7.15 7.00
C GLU A 106 12.63 7.03 5.49
N LEU A 107 11.55 6.73 4.78
CA LEU A 107 11.54 6.69 3.32
C LEU A 107 11.91 8.04 2.70
N LEU A 108 11.36 9.14 3.23
CA LEU A 108 11.70 10.50 2.78
C LEU A 108 13.18 10.82 2.99
N LYS A 109 13.78 10.43 4.12
CA LYS A 109 15.23 10.58 4.37
C LYS A 109 16.09 9.82 3.36
N LEU A 110 15.58 8.71 2.83
CA LEU A 110 16.23 7.90 1.80
C LEU A 110 15.99 8.42 0.38
N GLY A 111 15.23 9.51 0.23
CA GLY A 111 14.89 10.10 -1.06
C GLY A 111 13.71 9.44 -1.77
N PHE A 112 12.99 8.53 -1.11
CA PHE A 112 11.75 7.99 -1.62
C PHE A 112 10.60 8.91 -1.27
N THR A 113 9.79 9.29 -2.26
CA THR A 113 8.66 10.20 -2.04
C THR A 113 7.35 9.62 -2.56
N PRO A 114 6.19 9.96 -1.96
CA PRO A 114 4.91 9.54 -2.51
C PRO A 114 4.61 10.24 -3.85
N ALA A 115 5.18 11.43 -4.09
CA ALA A 115 5.02 12.16 -5.36
C ALA A 115 5.67 11.41 -6.54
N ASP A 116 6.72 10.65 -6.28
CA ASP A 116 7.39 9.78 -7.26
C ASP A 116 6.79 8.36 -7.27
N GLY A 117 5.79 8.07 -6.44
CA GLY A 117 5.10 6.78 -6.39
C GLY A 117 4.41 6.43 -7.72
N ILE A 118 4.34 5.14 -8.02
CA ILE A 118 3.76 4.64 -9.28
C ILE A 118 2.28 5.03 -9.42
N ASP A 119 1.52 4.99 -8.32
CA ASP A 119 0.12 5.42 -8.29
C ASP A 119 -0.03 6.88 -8.73
N MET A 120 0.78 7.76 -8.11
CA MET A 120 0.77 9.20 -8.40
C MET A 120 1.24 9.51 -9.81
N HIS A 121 2.22 8.76 -10.31
CA HIS A 121 2.71 8.91 -11.68
C HIS A 121 1.58 8.74 -12.70
N PHE A 122 0.75 7.70 -12.57
CA PHE A 122 -0.35 7.46 -13.50
C PHE A 122 -1.57 8.34 -13.22
N LEU A 123 -1.90 8.61 -11.95
CA LEU A 123 -2.98 9.53 -11.60
C LEU A 123 -2.74 10.94 -12.15
N SER A 124 -1.52 11.48 -12.02
CA SER A 124 -1.18 12.81 -12.51
C SER A 124 -1.21 12.91 -14.04
N ARG A 125 -1.07 11.79 -14.74
CA ARG A 125 -1.03 11.68 -16.21
C ARG A 125 -2.32 11.11 -16.80
N ALA A 126 -3.38 10.96 -16.02
CA ALA A 126 -4.64 10.36 -16.48
C ALA A 126 -5.27 11.11 -17.68
N GLY A 127 -5.08 12.44 -17.76
CA GLY A 127 -5.25 13.24 -18.98
C GLY A 127 -6.58 13.05 -19.74
N GLY A 128 -7.72 12.97 -19.07
CA GLY A 128 -9.03 12.74 -19.70
C GLY A 128 -9.45 11.28 -19.78
N LYS A 129 -8.63 10.32 -19.33
CA LYS A 129 -9.06 8.94 -19.10
C LYS A 129 -10.11 8.92 -17.98
N ARG A 130 -11.12 8.05 -18.12
CA ARG A 130 -12.01 7.76 -16.99
C ARG A 130 -11.23 7.10 -15.86
N ILE A 131 -11.32 7.64 -14.65
CA ILE A 131 -10.72 7.05 -13.47
C ILE A 131 -11.79 6.25 -12.73
N ILE A 132 -11.46 5.02 -12.34
CA ILE A 132 -12.30 4.15 -11.51
C ILE A 132 -11.50 3.78 -10.27
N GLU A 133 -12.13 3.86 -9.12
CA GLU A 133 -11.58 3.40 -7.86
C GLU A 133 -12.09 1.99 -7.54
N LEU A 134 -11.21 1.11 -7.09
CA LEU A 134 -11.57 -0.21 -6.56
C LEU A 134 -12.03 -0.11 -5.11
N GLU A 135 -11.49 0.86 -4.39
CA GLU A 135 -11.76 1.19 -2.99
C GLU A 135 -11.86 2.71 -2.84
N SER A 136 -12.09 3.19 -1.63
CA SER A 136 -12.00 4.61 -1.30
C SER A 136 -10.94 4.87 -0.24
N VAL A 137 -10.42 6.09 -0.17
CA VAL A 137 -9.53 6.54 0.91
C VAL A 137 -10.19 6.32 2.28
N ASP A 138 -11.48 6.65 2.40
CA ASP A 138 -12.25 6.45 3.63
C ASP A 138 -12.35 4.97 4.04
N TYR A 139 -12.50 4.05 3.07
CA TYR A 139 -12.46 2.61 3.36
C TYR A 139 -11.11 2.17 3.93
N GLN A 140 -9.99 2.62 3.32
CA GLN A 140 -8.64 2.25 3.78
C GLN A 140 -8.34 2.81 5.19
N ILE A 141 -8.79 4.03 5.48
CA ILE A 141 -8.69 4.64 6.83
C ILE A 141 -9.47 3.82 7.85
N ARG A 142 -10.72 3.49 7.53
CA ARG A 142 -11.56 2.66 8.42
C ARG A 142 -10.97 1.29 8.65
N LEU A 143 -10.40 0.67 7.64
CA LEU A 143 -9.74 -0.62 7.74
C LEU A 143 -8.61 -0.58 8.78
N LEU A 144 -7.67 0.35 8.65
CA LEU A 144 -6.57 0.51 9.60
C LEU A 144 -7.05 0.85 11.01
N SER A 145 -8.09 1.70 11.10
CA SER A 145 -8.68 2.11 12.38
C SER A 145 -9.48 0.99 13.06
N SER A 146 -9.89 -0.03 12.31
CA SER A 146 -10.68 -1.18 12.83
C SER A 146 -9.84 -2.26 13.48
N PHE A 147 -8.52 -2.16 13.39
CA PHE A 147 -7.64 -3.10 14.06
C PHE A 147 -7.81 -2.99 15.58
N SER A 148 -7.83 -4.15 16.24
CA SER A 148 -7.75 -4.21 17.70
C SER A 148 -6.44 -3.59 18.20
N ASP A 149 -6.39 -3.16 19.46
CA ASP A 149 -5.17 -2.61 20.05
C ASP A 149 -3.98 -3.56 19.89
N ARG A 150 -4.21 -4.87 20.04
CA ARG A 150 -3.18 -5.89 19.81
C ARG A 150 -2.68 -5.92 18.37
N GLU A 151 -3.57 -5.88 17.38
CA GLU A 151 -3.17 -5.85 15.97
C GLU A 151 -2.44 -4.56 15.63
N GLN A 152 -2.90 -3.43 16.16
CA GLN A 152 -2.25 -2.14 15.98
C GLN A 152 -0.86 -2.10 16.60
N GLU A 153 -0.70 -2.64 17.81
CA GLU A 153 0.60 -2.75 18.49
C GLU A 153 1.55 -3.65 17.70
N LEU A 154 1.09 -4.81 17.23
CA LEU A 154 1.89 -5.70 16.38
C LEU A 154 2.33 -5.00 15.09
N PHE A 155 1.41 -4.34 14.40
CA PHE A 155 1.71 -3.59 13.17
C PHE A 155 2.81 -2.55 13.42
N LEU A 156 2.75 -1.83 14.54
CA LEU A 156 3.78 -0.87 14.93
C LEU A 156 5.11 -1.53 15.28
N LEU A 157 5.12 -2.62 16.04
CA LEU A 157 6.34 -3.35 16.40
C LEU A 157 7.10 -3.85 15.17
N TYR A 158 6.38 -4.36 14.18
CA TYR A 158 6.98 -4.76 12.90
C TYR A 158 7.51 -3.56 12.13
N THR A 159 6.77 -2.46 12.08
CA THR A 159 7.25 -1.20 11.50
C THR A 159 8.58 -0.76 12.14
N LEU A 160 8.67 -0.77 13.47
CA LEU A 160 9.89 -0.39 14.20
C LEU A 160 11.07 -1.35 13.95
N LYS A 161 10.79 -2.62 13.65
CA LYS A 161 11.79 -3.60 13.26
C LYS A 161 12.28 -3.34 11.83
N ASP A 162 11.34 -3.16 10.90
CA ASP A 162 11.61 -3.00 9.47
C ASP A 162 12.33 -1.66 9.17
N ILE A 163 12.06 -0.61 9.94
CA ILE A 163 12.78 0.68 9.82
C ILE A 163 14.30 0.50 9.87
N LYS A 164 14.82 -0.48 10.58
CA LYS A 164 16.26 -0.71 10.69
C LYS A 164 16.88 -1.27 9.40
N THR A 165 16.10 -1.97 8.61
CA THR A 165 16.50 -2.61 7.34
C THR A 165 15.90 -1.92 6.11
N ILE A 166 15.05 -0.93 6.32
CA ILE A 166 14.23 -0.28 5.28
C ILE A 166 15.04 0.21 4.08
N ARG A 167 16.28 0.72 4.29
CA ARG A 167 17.16 1.14 3.19
C ARG A 167 17.46 -0.04 2.27
N GLN A 168 17.93 -1.15 2.83
CA GLN A 168 18.31 -2.32 2.06
C GLN A 168 17.10 -2.95 1.37
N GLU A 169 15.98 -3.01 2.06
CA GLU A 169 14.74 -3.59 1.54
C GLU A 169 14.17 -2.74 0.40
N MET A 170 14.19 -1.42 0.51
CA MET A 170 13.74 -0.53 -0.56
C MET A 170 14.64 -0.56 -1.78
N GLU A 171 15.97 -0.65 -1.63
CA GLU A 171 16.89 -0.81 -2.77
C GLU A 171 16.64 -2.16 -3.47
N GLN A 172 16.44 -3.23 -2.71
CA GLN A 172 16.12 -4.55 -3.26
C GLN A 172 14.74 -4.55 -3.94
N LEU A 173 13.73 -3.93 -3.35
CA LEU A 173 12.39 -3.78 -3.90
C LEU A 173 12.44 -3.02 -5.23
N LEU A 174 13.17 -1.91 -5.27
CA LEU A 174 13.31 -1.10 -6.47
C LEU A 174 13.98 -1.87 -7.62
N HIS A 175 15.05 -2.61 -7.31
CA HIS A 175 15.74 -3.47 -8.28
C HIS A 175 14.80 -4.56 -8.82
N THR A 176 14.14 -5.28 -7.94
CA THR A 176 13.22 -6.38 -8.25
C THR A 176 12.01 -5.90 -9.05
N TRP A 177 11.44 -4.76 -8.66
CA TRP A 177 10.33 -4.14 -9.37
C TRP A 177 10.74 -3.72 -10.79
N LYS A 178 11.88 -3.05 -10.93
CA LYS A 178 12.38 -2.56 -12.22
C LYS A 178 12.73 -3.69 -13.20
N SER A 179 13.20 -4.81 -12.69
CA SER A 179 13.54 -5.99 -13.51
C SER A 179 12.34 -6.89 -13.84
N GLY A 180 11.16 -6.62 -13.25
CA GLY A 180 9.99 -7.50 -13.39
C GLY A 180 10.17 -8.87 -12.72
N ASP A 181 11.09 -8.99 -11.76
CA ASP A 181 11.34 -10.24 -11.04
C ASP A 181 10.24 -10.50 -10.00
N THR A 182 9.19 -11.20 -10.47
CA THR A 182 8.03 -11.56 -9.62
C THR A 182 8.41 -12.48 -8.46
N LYS A 183 9.38 -13.38 -8.64
CA LYS A 183 9.84 -14.28 -7.57
C LYS A 183 10.60 -13.53 -6.49
N GLY A 184 11.50 -12.64 -6.89
CA GLY A 184 12.20 -11.76 -5.95
C GLY A 184 11.23 -10.86 -5.18
N MET A 185 10.23 -10.32 -5.87
CA MET A 185 9.18 -9.52 -5.24
C MET A 185 8.35 -10.34 -4.24
N GLU A 186 7.98 -11.57 -4.59
CA GLU A 186 7.27 -12.48 -3.69
C GLU A 186 8.08 -12.79 -2.43
N LEU A 187 9.38 -13.03 -2.58
CA LEU A 187 10.28 -13.24 -1.45
C LEU A 187 10.36 -12.02 -0.53
N LEU A 188 10.41 -10.81 -1.08
CA LEU A 188 10.41 -9.58 -0.29
C LEU A 188 9.11 -9.40 0.50
N ILE A 189 7.98 -9.58 -0.17
CA ILE A 189 6.65 -9.44 0.46
C ILE A 189 6.42 -10.56 1.48
N SER A 190 6.85 -11.79 1.20
CA SER A 190 6.68 -12.93 2.09
C SER A 190 7.55 -12.85 3.34
N LYS A 191 8.71 -12.17 3.30
CA LYS A 191 9.52 -11.93 4.51
C LYS A 191 8.72 -11.21 5.59
N GLY A 192 7.90 -10.23 5.21
CA GLY A 192 6.98 -9.57 6.13
C GLY A 192 5.88 -10.49 6.66
N ASN A 193 5.50 -11.54 5.92
CA ASN A 193 4.36 -12.40 6.21
C ASN A 193 4.73 -13.76 6.85
N SER A 194 5.88 -14.31 6.50
CA SER A 194 6.23 -15.71 6.82
C SER A 194 6.93 -15.92 8.17
N GLY A 195 7.29 -14.86 8.88
CA GLY A 195 8.07 -14.93 10.11
C GLY A 195 7.26 -15.07 11.39
N ASP A 196 6.01 -14.61 11.43
CA ASP A 196 5.20 -14.60 12.63
C ASP A 196 3.71 -14.83 12.35
N ALA A 197 3.20 -15.94 12.84
CA ALA A 197 1.78 -16.30 12.72
C ALA A 197 0.84 -15.23 13.33
N GLN A 198 1.33 -14.38 14.22
CA GLN A 198 0.56 -13.28 14.81
C GLN A 198 0.20 -12.19 13.78
N LEU A 199 0.95 -12.07 12.69
CA LEU A 199 0.65 -11.13 11.60
C LEU A 199 -0.42 -11.63 10.61
N ALA A 200 -0.69 -12.92 10.60
CA ALA A 200 -1.64 -13.50 9.64
C ALA A 200 -3.01 -12.78 9.61
N PRO A 201 -3.64 -12.42 10.76
CA PRO A 201 -4.89 -11.67 10.74
C PRO A 201 -4.77 -10.27 10.12
N ILE A 202 -3.63 -9.61 10.30
CA ILE A 202 -3.34 -8.29 9.72
C ILE A 202 -3.23 -8.40 8.20
N TYR A 203 -2.45 -9.38 7.70
CA TYR A 203 -2.34 -9.66 6.25
C TYR A 203 -3.67 -10.09 5.64
N GLU A 204 -4.47 -10.89 6.34
CA GLU A 204 -5.82 -11.24 5.89
C GLU A 204 -6.64 -10.00 5.57
N LYS A 205 -6.68 -9.04 6.50
CA LYS A 205 -7.43 -7.79 6.35
C LYS A 205 -6.81 -6.85 5.31
N LEU A 206 -5.47 -6.65 5.36
CA LEU A 206 -4.79 -5.66 4.51
C LEU A 206 -4.64 -6.10 3.06
N ILE A 207 -4.55 -7.40 2.80
CA ILE A 207 -4.24 -7.92 1.47
C ILE A 207 -5.37 -8.85 0.96
N TYR A 208 -5.62 -9.96 1.65
CA TYR A 208 -6.37 -11.04 1.05
C TYR A 208 -7.89 -10.78 0.96
N GLU A 209 -8.48 -10.13 1.96
CA GLU A 209 -9.89 -9.71 1.88
C GLU A 209 -10.10 -8.64 0.80
N ARG A 210 -9.14 -7.75 0.63
CA ARG A 210 -9.15 -6.73 -0.41
C ARG A 210 -8.97 -7.37 -1.79
N ASN A 211 -8.05 -8.33 -1.94
CA ASN A 211 -7.88 -9.09 -3.17
C ASN A 211 -9.19 -9.70 -3.66
N ARG A 212 -9.96 -10.34 -2.77
CA ARG A 212 -11.24 -10.95 -3.16
C ARG A 212 -12.22 -9.94 -3.78
N ARG A 213 -12.28 -8.72 -3.24
CA ARG A 213 -13.13 -7.64 -3.79
C ARG A 213 -12.58 -7.10 -5.11
N MET A 214 -11.26 -6.86 -5.17
CA MET A 214 -10.59 -6.37 -6.38
C MET A 214 -10.73 -7.36 -7.53
N ILE A 215 -10.57 -8.66 -7.28
CA ILE A 215 -10.78 -9.72 -8.29
C ILE A 215 -12.19 -9.65 -8.88
N SER A 216 -13.22 -9.54 -8.04
CA SER A 216 -14.61 -9.43 -8.52
C SER A 216 -14.82 -8.23 -9.44
N ARG A 217 -14.19 -7.08 -9.09
CA ARG A 217 -14.24 -5.88 -9.94
C ARG A 217 -13.47 -6.06 -11.26
N ILE A 218 -12.32 -6.71 -11.23
CA ILE A 218 -11.52 -6.99 -12.42
C ILE A 218 -12.28 -7.95 -13.36
N GLU A 219 -12.98 -8.94 -12.81
CA GLU A 219 -13.82 -9.83 -13.59
C GLU A 219 -14.99 -9.09 -14.28
N GLU A 220 -15.55 -8.05 -13.65
CA GLU A 220 -16.55 -7.17 -14.30
C GLU A 220 -15.91 -6.44 -15.50
N PHE A 221 -14.69 -5.91 -15.37
CA PHE A 221 -13.99 -5.23 -16.44
C PHE A 221 -13.73 -6.15 -17.63
N LEU A 222 -13.35 -7.41 -17.38
CA LEU A 222 -13.08 -8.42 -18.42
C LEU A 222 -14.32 -8.78 -19.26
N ARG A 223 -15.53 -8.45 -18.77
CA ARG A 223 -16.80 -8.69 -19.50
C ARG A 223 -17.22 -7.51 -20.38
N THR A 224 -16.49 -6.40 -20.35
CA THR A 224 -16.77 -5.23 -21.18
C THR A 224 -15.99 -5.29 -22.50
N GLY A 225 -16.17 -4.31 -23.38
CA GLY A 225 -15.37 -4.13 -24.59
C GLY A 225 -14.25 -3.10 -24.46
N GLU A 226 -13.95 -2.68 -23.23
CA GLU A 226 -13.01 -1.58 -22.93
C GLU A 226 -11.61 -2.10 -22.63
N THR A 227 -10.64 -1.19 -22.63
CA THR A 227 -9.25 -1.47 -22.24
C THR A 227 -8.93 -0.75 -20.94
N TYR A 228 -8.52 -1.50 -19.95
CA TYR A 228 -8.26 -1.00 -18.59
C TYR A 228 -6.77 -1.06 -18.25
N PHE A 229 -6.29 -0.05 -17.55
CA PHE A 229 -4.98 -0.05 -16.90
C PHE A 229 -5.20 0.02 -15.39
N VAL A 230 -4.98 -1.10 -14.72
CA VAL A 230 -5.27 -1.29 -13.30
C VAL A 230 -3.96 -1.20 -12.52
N VAL A 231 -3.88 -0.22 -11.64
CA VAL A 231 -2.73 0.05 -10.77
C VAL A 231 -3.13 -0.27 -9.34
N VAL A 232 -2.56 -1.32 -8.78
CA VAL A 232 -2.76 -1.75 -7.40
C VAL A 232 -1.42 -2.07 -6.77
N GLY A 233 -1.30 -1.98 -5.45
CA GLY A 233 -0.05 -2.30 -4.75
C GLY A 233 0.50 -3.66 -5.17
N ALA A 234 1.81 -3.74 -5.41
CA ALA A 234 2.47 -4.97 -5.89
C ALA A 234 2.14 -6.19 -5.03
N ALA A 235 1.97 -6.00 -3.73
CA ALA A 235 1.60 -7.06 -2.80
C ALA A 235 0.22 -7.70 -3.08
N HIS A 236 -0.68 -6.99 -3.77
CA HIS A 236 -1.98 -7.53 -4.17
C HIS A 236 -1.88 -8.49 -5.36
N LEU A 237 -0.90 -8.30 -6.23
CA LEU A 237 -0.78 -9.10 -7.47
C LEU A 237 -0.10 -10.45 -7.26
N ILE A 238 0.81 -10.56 -6.31
CA ILE A 238 1.83 -11.60 -6.21
C ILE A 238 1.48 -12.66 -5.16
N GLY A 239 2.08 -13.86 -5.31
CA GLY A 239 1.93 -14.99 -4.40
C GLY A 239 0.69 -15.84 -4.66
N ASP A 240 0.57 -16.96 -3.95
CA ASP A 240 -0.50 -17.95 -4.13
C ASP A 240 -1.92 -17.39 -3.91
N ARG A 241 -2.05 -16.34 -3.11
CA ARG A 241 -3.31 -15.65 -2.84
C ARG A 241 -3.36 -14.28 -3.52
N GLY A 242 -2.46 -14.03 -4.47
CA GLY A 242 -2.43 -12.82 -5.29
C GLY A 242 -3.50 -12.79 -6.36
N ILE A 243 -3.80 -11.59 -6.84
CA ILE A 243 -4.84 -11.38 -7.88
C ILE A 243 -4.49 -12.13 -9.16
N VAL A 244 -3.21 -12.12 -9.57
CA VAL A 244 -2.77 -12.82 -10.79
C VAL A 244 -3.06 -14.32 -10.70
N ARG A 245 -2.64 -14.95 -9.61
CA ARG A 245 -2.87 -16.38 -9.39
C ARG A 245 -4.36 -16.72 -9.36
N ALA A 246 -5.16 -15.95 -8.65
CA ALA A 246 -6.59 -16.17 -8.56
C ALA A 246 -7.31 -16.03 -9.91
N LEU A 247 -6.89 -15.11 -10.78
CA LEU A 247 -7.44 -15.00 -12.14
C LEU A 247 -7.04 -16.19 -13.00
N MET A 248 -5.80 -16.66 -12.92
CA MET A 248 -5.35 -17.88 -13.63
C MET A 248 -6.14 -19.12 -13.18
N ASP A 249 -6.36 -19.28 -11.88
CA ASP A 249 -7.14 -20.41 -11.32
C ASP A 249 -8.62 -20.38 -11.76
N LYS A 250 -9.13 -19.19 -12.12
CA LYS A 250 -10.47 -19.01 -12.72
C LYS A 250 -10.48 -19.21 -14.25
N GLY A 251 -9.35 -19.53 -14.87
CA GLY A 251 -9.24 -19.83 -16.30
C GLY A 251 -8.97 -18.64 -17.20
N TYR A 252 -8.64 -17.46 -16.64
CA TYR A 252 -8.20 -16.33 -17.45
C TYR A 252 -6.75 -16.51 -17.91
N SER A 253 -6.48 -16.12 -19.17
CA SER A 253 -5.11 -16.06 -19.70
C SER A 253 -4.41 -14.82 -19.15
N VAL A 254 -3.30 -15.02 -18.46
CA VAL A 254 -2.49 -13.94 -17.89
C VAL A 254 -1.06 -14.08 -18.40
N GLU A 255 -0.54 -13.01 -18.99
CA GLU A 255 0.82 -12.95 -19.52
C GLU A 255 1.59 -11.84 -18.83
N GLN A 256 2.83 -12.11 -18.47
CA GLN A 256 3.75 -11.08 -17.99
C GLN A 256 4.52 -10.52 -19.18
N ASN A 257 4.49 -9.18 -19.34
CA ASN A 257 5.16 -8.48 -20.44
C ASN A 257 6.46 -7.80 -19.97
#